data_1e33d0cc0fcd2b7a72ba3215cf162e81
#
_entry.id   1e33d0cc0fcd2b7a72ba3215cf162e81
#
_cell.length_a   1.000
_cell.length_b   1.000
_cell.length_c   1.000
_cell.angle_alpha   90.00
_cell.angle_beta   90.00
_cell.angle_gamma   90.00
#
_symmetry.space_group_name_H-M   'P 1'
#
loop_
_entity.id
_entity.type
_entity.pdbx_description
1 polymer ?
#
loop_
_entity_poly.entity_id
_entity_poly.type
_entity_poly.pdbx_seq_one_letter_code
_entity_poly.pdbx_strand_id
1 'polypeptide(L)'
;MELQNNGHLLEINNLIKSYDGKRVVDGVCMKVKRGEVVGLLGPNGAGKTTTFYMVVGILRPDDGNIMFDGKDITKLAMYRRARNGIGYLSQEPSIFRKLTVEENIAAVLETLHLPREVRMNRLKELLEELKISHLAKKKAYMLSGGERRRLEITRALVTNPLFILLDEPFSGIDPIAVADAQEIIGELKNKGLGILLTDHNVRETLEITNHSYIMAGGKILIEGTKEVLINDPKAREIYLGEKFRM
;
A
#
# COMPACT_ATOMS: atom_id res chain seq x y z
N MET A 1 22.31 -17.14 -20.92
CA MET A 1 22.25 -15.69 -20.71
C MET A 1 21.26 -15.50 -19.57
N GLU A 2 21.77 -15.53 -18.33
CA GLU A 2 20.98 -15.39 -17.11
C GLU A 2 20.40 -13.97 -17.11
N LEU A 3 19.08 -13.87 -17.17
CA LEU A 3 18.37 -12.65 -16.83
C LEU A 3 18.72 -12.31 -15.38
N GLN A 4 19.62 -11.35 -15.20
CA GLN A 4 19.85 -10.73 -13.90
C GLN A 4 18.50 -10.19 -13.44
N ASN A 5 17.92 -10.89 -12.48
CA ASN A 5 16.70 -10.48 -11.79
C ASN A 5 17.05 -9.28 -10.87
N ASN A 6 17.37 -8.14 -11.47
CA ASN A 6 17.43 -6.86 -10.79
C ASN A 6 16.00 -6.45 -10.46
N GLY A 7 15.43 -7.14 -9.47
CA GLY A 7 14.09 -6.86 -9.00
C GLY A 7 13.99 -5.42 -8.57
N HIS A 8 13.03 -4.67 -9.14
CA HIS A 8 12.72 -3.31 -8.70
C HIS A 8 12.63 -3.24 -7.18
N LEU A 9 13.19 -2.19 -6.59
CA LEU A 9 13.34 -2.01 -5.15
C LEU A 9 12.90 -0.61 -4.74
N LEU A 10 12.07 -0.55 -3.73
CA LEU A 10 11.73 0.68 -3.02
C LEU A 10 12.50 0.67 -1.69
N GLU A 11 13.40 1.64 -1.50
CA GLU A 11 14.22 1.76 -0.30
C GLU A 11 13.92 3.07 0.41
N ILE A 12 13.80 2.97 1.70
CA ILE A 12 13.60 4.06 2.64
C ILE A 12 14.83 4.12 3.53
N ASN A 13 15.56 5.21 3.50
CA ASN A 13 16.85 5.32 4.17
C ASN A 13 16.85 6.49 5.14
N ASN A 14 16.95 6.17 6.41
CA ASN A 14 17.15 7.11 7.52
C ASN A 14 16.15 8.29 7.54
N LEU A 15 14.85 8.01 7.28
CA LEU A 15 13.85 9.06 7.24
C LEU A 15 13.66 9.70 8.62
N ILE A 16 13.64 11.04 8.64
CA ILE A 16 13.39 11.87 9.82
C ILE A 16 12.24 12.83 9.52
N LYS A 17 11.35 12.98 10.48
CA LYS A 17 10.28 14.00 10.47
C LYS A 17 10.01 14.51 11.86
N SER A 18 9.97 15.84 11.99
CA SER A 18 9.69 16.54 13.25
C SER A 18 8.49 17.47 13.10
N TYR A 19 7.73 17.64 14.17
CA TYR A 19 6.70 18.66 14.34
C TYR A 19 6.92 19.34 15.68
N ASP A 20 6.94 20.66 15.69
CA ASP A 20 7.13 21.50 16.91
C ASP A 20 8.34 21.05 17.77
N GLY A 21 9.46 20.75 17.10
CA GLY A 21 10.70 20.29 17.73
C GLY A 21 10.71 18.84 18.21
N LYS A 22 9.58 18.11 18.11
CA LYS A 22 9.50 16.70 18.47
C LYS A 22 9.65 15.82 17.24
N ARG A 23 10.61 14.88 17.26
CA ARG A 23 10.76 13.86 16.22
C ARG A 23 9.62 12.84 16.33
N VAL A 24 8.81 12.73 15.27
CA VAL A 24 7.75 11.73 15.14
C VAL A 24 8.18 10.56 14.28
N VAL A 25 9.22 10.75 13.44
CA VAL A 25 9.94 9.72 12.71
C VAL A 25 11.42 10.02 12.90
N ASP A 26 12.21 9.03 13.33
CA ASP A 26 13.59 9.21 13.76
C ASP A 26 14.47 8.07 13.22
N GLY A 27 15.01 8.25 12.03
CA GLY A 27 15.96 7.34 11.40
C GLY A 27 15.33 6.06 10.86
N VAL A 28 14.12 6.11 10.30
CA VAL A 28 13.43 4.93 9.78
C VAL A 28 14.08 4.44 8.48
N CYS A 29 14.45 3.14 8.48
CA CYS A 29 14.94 2.42 7.31
C CYS A 29 14.04 1.23 7.00
N MET A 30 13.64 1.05 5.73
CA MET A 30 12.83 -0.06 5.26
C MET A 30 13.13 -0.38 3.80
N LYS A 31 12.81 -1.60 3.36
CA LYS A 31 12.93 -2.03 1.95
C LYS A 31 11.69 -2.82 1.56
N VAL A 32 11.26 -2.63 0.32
CA VAL A 32 10.17 -3.40 -0.29
C VAL A 32 10.64 -3.86 -1.67
N LYS A 33 10.57 -5.17 -1.94
CA LYS A 33 10.91 -5.76 -3.23
C LYS A 33 9.63 -6.07 -4.02
N ARG A 34 9.76 -6.18 -5.34
CA ARG A 34 8.67 -6.69 -6.17
C ARG A 34 8.31 -8.12 -5.80
N GLY A 35 7.00 -8.43 -5.86
CA GLY A 35 6.47 -9.74 -5.46
C GLY A 35 6.54 -10.00 -3.96
N GLU A 36 6.70 -8.97 -3.14
CA GLU A 36 6.74 -9.05 -1.69
C GLU A 36 5.65 -8.16 -1.07
N VAL A 37 5.04 -8.65 -0.01
CA VAL A 37 4.14 -7.86 0.85
C VAL A 37 4.88 -7.52 2.13
N VAL A 38 5.04 -6.23 2.38
CA VAL A 38 5.72 -5.68 3.56
C VAL A 38 4.72 -4.94 4.43
N GLY A 39 4.71 -5.26 5.73
CA GLY A 39 3.88 -4.59 6.74
C GLY A 39 4.66 -3.53 7.52
N LEU A 40 4.04 -2.36 7.74
CA LEU A 40 4.51 -1.37 8.71
C LEU A 40 3.52 -1.29 9.87
N LEU A 41 3.84 -1.95 10.96
CA LEU A 41 3.00 -2.16 12.12
C LEU A 41 3.46 -1.31 13.32
N GLY A 42 2.64 -1.20 14.34
CA GLY A 42 2.98 -0.52 15.59
C GLY A 42 1.78 0.15 16.24
N PRO A 43 1.89 0.61 17.48
CA PRO A 43 0.81 1.27 18.21
C PRO A 43 0.42 2.63 17.58
N ASN A 44 -0.72 3.17 18.02
CA ASN A 44 -1.12 4.53 17.63
C ASN A 44 -0.07 5.54 18.09
N GLY A 45 0.22 6.53 17.22
CA GLY A 45 1.26 7.53 17.50
C GLY A 45 2.70 7.05 17.29
N ALA A 46 2.94 5.81 16.81
CA ALA A 46 4.28 5.30 16.53
C ALA A 46 5.00 6.02 15.38
N GLY A 47 4.28 6.76 14.53
CA GLY A 47 4.84 7.45 13.36
C GLY A 47 4.56 6.74 12.03
N LYS A 48 3.78 5.66 12.00
CA LYS A 48 3.47 4.86 10.80
C LYS A 48 2.89 5.70 9.66
N THR A 49 1.79 6.40 9.91
CA THR A 49 1.10 7.22 8.91
C THR A 49 2.02 8.33 8.38
N THR A 50 2.81 8.96 9.25
CA THR A 50 3.79 9.99 8.85
C THR A 50 4.86 9.38 7.93
N THR A 51 5.43 8.22 8.29
CA THR A 51 6.39 7.49 7.47
C THR A 51 5.78 7.12 6.13
N PHE A 52 4.58 6.55 6.15
CA PHE A 52 3.85 6.14 4.96
C PHE A 52 3.58 7.32 4.01
N TYR A 53 3.13 8.46 4.54
CA TYR A 53 2.88 9.68 3.75
C TYR A 53 4.15 10.28 3.15
N MET A 54 5.30 10.11 3.80
CA MET A 54 6.58 10.46 3.21
C MET A 54 6.91 9.54 2.03
N VAL A 55 6.64 8.23 2.14
CA VAL A 55 6.86 7.27 1.04
C VAL A 55 5.89 7.49 -0.11
N VAL A 56 4.63 7.84 0.16
CA VAL A 56 3.64 8.21 -0.87
C VAL A 56 4.00 9.52 -1.59
N GLY A 57 4.66 10.46 -0.89
CA GLY A 57 5.00 11.80 -1.41
C GLY A 57 3.96 12.87 -1.11
N ILE A 58 3.11 12.63 -0.10
CA ILE A 58 2.20 13.62 0.49
C ILE A 58 2.97 14.55 1.44
N LEU A 59 3.88 13.96 2.23
CA LEU A 59 4.77 14.67 3.14
C LEU A 59 6.20 14.66 2.62
N ARG A 60 6.98 15.72 2.93
CA ARG A 60 8.42 15.72 2.72
C ARG A 60 9.12 15.35 4.03
N PRO A 61 10.10 14.44 4.00
CA PRO A 61 10.98 14.21 5.13
C PRO A 61 11.81 15.46 5.41
N ASP A 62 12.25 15.63 6.66
CA ASP A 62 13.19 16.67 7.04
C ASP A 62 14.63 16.23 6.74
N ASP A 63 14.89 14.89 6.82
CA ASP A 63 16.16 14.26 6.44
C ASP A 63 15.93 12.82 5.98
N GLY A 64 16.97 12.21 5.40
CA GLY A 64 16.92 10.90 4.78
C GLY A 64 16.46 10.93 3.33
N ASN A 65 16.39 9.77 2.70
CA ASN A 65 15.97 9.67 1.30
C ASN A 65 15.10 8.44 1.01
N ILE A 66 14.38 8.52 -0.11
CA ILE A 66 13.54 7.46 -0.66
C ILE A 66 14.04 7.17 -2.06
N MET A 67 14.51 5.94 -2.25
CA MET A 67 15.06 5.48 -3.52
C MET A 67 14.07 4.52 -4.19
N PHE A 68 13.89 4.68 -5.48
CA PHE A 68 13.09 3.79 -6.32
C PHE A 68 13.95 3.36 -7.52
N ASP A 69 14.31 2.08 -7.57
CA ASP A 69 15.21 1.52 -8.57
C ASP A 69 16.53 2.32 -8.72
N GLY A 70 17.13 2.67 -7.58
CA GLY A 70 18.35 3.44 -7.53
C GLY A 70 18.20 4.94 -7.85
N LYS A 71 16.97 5.41 -8.10
CA LYS A 71 16.70 6.84 -8.35
C LYS A 71 16.13 7.48 -7.10
N ASP A 72 16.65 8.64 -6.71
CA ASP A 72 16.10 9.43 -5.62
C ASP A 72 14.76 10.07 -6.02
N ILE A 73 13.69 9.66 -5.32
CA ILE A 73 12.34 10.18 -5.49
C ILE A 73 11.88 11.04 -4.31
N THR A 74 12.75 11.34 -3.36
CA THR A 74 12.42 12.02 -2.08
C THR A 74 11.66 13.32 -2.30
N LYS A 75 12.09 14.12 -3.27
CA LYS A 75 11.49 15.43 -3.59
C LYS A 75 10.34 15.36 -4.59
N LEU A 76 10.03 14.18 -5.14
CA LEU A 76 8.93 14.04 -6.09
C LEU A 76 7.58 14.06 -5.39
N ALA A 77 6.66 14.87 -5.90
CA ALA A 77 5.27 14.88 -5.48
C ALA A 77 4.58 13.54 -5.84
N MET A 78 3.52 13.19 -5.10
CA MET A 78 2.76 11.94 -5.24
C MET A 78 2.40 11.60 -6.69
N TYR A 79 1.89 12.56 -7.48
CA TYR A 79 1.51 12.30 -8.88
C TYR A 79 2.70 11.91 -9.78
N ARG A 80 3.91 12.40 -9.49
CA ARG A 80 5.13 12.01 -10.21
C ARG A 80 5.58 10.62 -9.79
N ARG A 81 5.45 10.27 -8.51
CA ARG A 81 5.71 8.90 -8.02
C ARG A 81 4.73 7.91 -8.64
N ALA A 82 3.45 8.27 -8.78
CA ALA A 82 2.45 7.46 -9.45
C ALA A 82 2.82 7.19 -10.93
N ARG A 83 3.30 8.19 -11.66
CA ARG A 83 3.80 8.03 -13.03
C ARG A 83 5.08 7.19 -13.12
N ASN A 84 5.86 7.10 -12.05
CA ASN A 84 7.04 6.24 -11.95
C ASN A 84 6.68 4.80 -11.53
N GLY A 85 5.42 4.49 -11.29
CA GLY A 85 4.98 3.14 -10.95
C GLY A 85 4.72 2.88 -9.47
N ILE A 86 4.43 3.91 -8.66
CA ILE A 86 4.04 3.77 -7.25
C ILE A 86 2.56 4.11 -7.11
N GLY A 87 1.70 3.10 -7.01
CA GLY A 87 0.27 3.26 -6.73
C GLY A 87 0.02 3.56 -5.24
N TYR A 88 -1.10 4.24 -4.94
CA TYR A 88 -1.52 4.52 -3.57
C TYR A 88 -3.01 4.31 -3.39
N LEU A 89 -3.37 3.63 -2.33
CA LEU A 89 -4.73 3.43 -1.87
C LEU A 89 -4.87 3.99 -0.47
N SER A 90 -5.65 5.07 -0.34
CA SER A 90 -5.90 5.76 0.93
C SER A 90 -6.83 4.95 1.85
N GLN A 91 -6.74 5.24 3.14
CA GLN A 91 -7.68 4.74 4.15
C GLN A 91 -9.10 5.23 3.86
N GLU A 92 -9.25 6.53 3.56
CA GLU A 92 -10.56 7.10 3.23
C GLU A 92 -11.01 6.70 1.82
N PRO A 93 -12.31 6.39 1.64
CA PRO A 93 -12.87 6.06 0.33
C PRO A 93 -12.65 7.18 -0.69
N SER A 94 -11.96 6.85 -1.79
CA SER A 94 -11.58 7.82 -2.83
C SER A 94 -12.41 7.75 -4.11
N ILE A 95 -13.48 6.94 -4.14
CA ILE A 95 -14.32 6.75 -5.33
C ILE A 95 -15.23 7.94 -5.62
N PHE A 96 -15.50 8.17 -6.89
CA PHE A 96 -16.51 9.12 -7.34
C PHE A 96 -17.90 8.50 -7.20
N ARG A 97 -18.58 8.74 -6.10
CA ARG A 97 -19.80 8.06 -5.70
C ARG A 97 -20.94 8.13 -6.73
N LYS A 98 -21.05 9.25 -7.47
CA LYS A 98 -22.10 9.48 -8.48
C LYS A 98 -21.77 8.89 -9.86
N LEU A 99 -20.53 8.46 -10.08
CA LEU A 99 -20.09 7.81 -11.32
C LEU A 99 -20.37 6.30 -11.24
N THR A 100 -20.50 5.62 -12.38
CA THR A 100 -20.50 4.17 -12.47
C THR A 100 -19.12 3.60 -12.18
N VAL A 101 -19.03 2.28 -12.03
CA VAL A 101 -17.75 1.58 -11.84
C VAL A 101 -16.82 1.86 -13.02
N GLU A 102 -17.30 1.68 -14.26
CA GLU A 102 -16.50 1.96 -15.47
C GLU A 102 -16.13 3.43 -15.59
N GLU A 103 -17.04 4.37 -15.28
CA GLU A 103 -16.76 5.81 -15.30
C GLU A 103 -15.69 6.20 -14.27
N ASN A 104 -15.64 5.54 -13.10
CA ASN A 104 -14.61 5.75 -12.11
C ASN A 104 -13.21 5.39 -12.61
N ILE A 105 -13.10 4.28 -13.35
CA ILE A 105 -11.83 3.81 -13.92
C ILE A 105 -11.46 4.68 -15.13
N ALA A 106 -12.44 4.97 -16.01
CA ALA A 106 -12.26 5.80 -17.19
C ALA A 106 -11.74 7.20 -16.84
N ALA A 107 -12.26 7.83 -15.78
CA ALA A 107 -11.82 9.14 -15.33
C ALA A 107 -10.31 9.18 -14.99
N VAL A 108 -9.77 8.09 -14.42
CA VAL A 108 -8.32 7.99 -14.16
C VAL A 108 -7.55 7.72 -15.47
N LEU A 109 -8.05 6.82 -16.33
CA LEU A 109 -7.43 6.53 -17.64
C LEU A 109 -7.30 7.77 -18.52
N GLU A 110 -8.25 8.71 -18.46
CA GLU A 110 -8.21 9.95 -19.21
C GLU A 110 -7.02 10.85 -18.85
N THR A 111 -6.53 10.76 -17.61
CA THR A 111 -5.35 11.53 -17.16
C THR A 111 -4.04 11.05 -17.77
N LEU A 112 -4.02 9.85 -18.39
CA LEU A 112 -2.80 9.24 -18.93
C LEU A 112 -2.51 9.64 -20.39
N HIS A 113 -3.36 10.45 -21.02
CA HIS A 113 -3.20 10.90 -22.41
C HIS A 113 -3.02 9.76 -23.44
N LEU A 114 -3.61 8.58 -23.17
CA LEU A 114 -3.57 7.43 -24.07
C LEU A 114 -4.62 7.55 -25.19
N PRO A 115 -4.40 6.95 -26.38
CA PRO A 115 -5.41 6.82 -27.42
C PRO A 115 -6.69 6.17 -26.89
N ARG A 116 -7.85 6.56 -27.46
CA ARG A 116 -9.16 6.06 -27.01
C ARG A 116 -9.25 4.54 -27.01
N GLU A 117 -8.76 3.90 -28.04
CA GLU A 117 -8.78 2.42 -28.18
C GLU A 117 -7.99 1.75 -27.06
N VAL A 118 -6.78 2.24 -26.78
CA VAL A 118 -5.92 1.74 -25.69
C VAL A 118 -6.61 1.89 -24.33
N ARG A 119 -7.27 3.04 -24.10
CA ARG A 119 -8.02 3.29 -22.85
C ARG A 119 -9.19 2.30 -22.70
N MET A 120 -9.95 2.06 -23.78
CA MET A 120 -11.09 1.13 -23.76
C MET A 120 -10.65 -0.32 -23.49
N ASN A 121 -9.57 -0.76 -24.13
CA ASN A 121 -9.01 -2.10 -23.88
C ASN A 121 -8.53 -2.22 -22.45
N ARG A 122 -7.78 -1.22 -21.95
CA ARG A 122 -7.29 -1.23 -20.57
C ARG A 122 -8.42 -1.19 -19.54
N LEU A 123 -9.49 -0.43 -19.80
CA LEU A 123 -10.69 -0.44 -18.97
C LEU A 123 -11.29 -1.84 -18.84
N LYS A 124 -11.45 -2.55 -19.95
CA LYS A 124 -11.97 -3.92 -19.98
C LYS A 124 -11.08 -4.88 -19.19
N GLU A 125 -9.77 -4.85 -19.46
CA GLU A 125 -8.79 -5.66 -18.72
C GLU A 125 -8.88 -5.45 -17.20
N LEU A 126 -8.91 -4.20 -16.75
CA LEU A 126 -8.98 -3.85 -15.33
C LEU A 126 -10.28 -4.33 -14.67
N LEU A 127 -11.41 -4.25 -15.36
CA LEU A 127 -12.69 -4.75 -14.87
C LEU A 127 -12.67 -6.28 -14.70
N GLU A 128 -12.05 -6.99 -15.64
CA GLU A 128 -11.90 -8.44 -15.62
C GLU A 128 -10.90 -8.87 -14.54
N GLU A 129 -9.78 -8.17 -14.43
CA GLU A 129 -8.68 -8.44 -13.50
C GLU A 129 -9.13 -8.52 -12.04
N LEU A 130 -10.01 -7.60 -11.62
CA LEU A 130 -10.56 -7.53 -10.26
C LEU A 130 -11.99 -8.15 -10.18
N LYS A 131 -12.44 -8.88 -11.21
CA LYS A 131 -13.72 -9.60 -11.24
C LYS A 131 -14.94 -8.69 -11.01
N ILE A 132 -14.90 -7.43 -11.47
CA ILE A 132 -15.96 -6.42 -11.32
C ILE A 132 -16.67 -6.03 -12.63
N SER A 133 -16.46 -6.77 -13.71
CA SER A 133 -17.09 -6.50 -15.02
C SER A 133 -18.62 -6.47 -14.96
N HIS A 134 -19.23 -7.34 -14.15
CA HIS A 134 -20.68 -7.39 -13.94
C HIS A 134 -21.26 -6.15 -13.24
N LEU A 135 -20.38 -5.33 -12.60
CA LEU A 135 -20.75 -4.09 -11.91
C LEU A 135 -20.50 -2.84 -12.77
N ALA A 136 -19.95 -2.97 -13.98
CA ALA A 136 -19.46 -1.85 -14.79
C ALA A 136 -20.43 -0.66 -14.87
N LYS A 137 -21.72 -0.93 -15.07
CA LYS A 137 -22.78 0.07 -15.19
C LYS A 137 -23.43 0.49 -13.86
N LYS A 138 -23.09 -0.17 -12.74
CA LYS A 138 -23.63 0.15 -11.43
C LYS A 138 -23.01 1.43 -10.88
N LYS A 139 -23.82 2.31 -10.28
CA LYS A 139 -23.30 3.52 -9.63
C LYS A 139 -22.53 3.17 -8.37
N ALA A 140 -21.40 3.85 -8.14
CA ALA A 140 -20.46 3.50 -7.07
C ALA A 140 -21.07 3.63 -5.66
N TYR A 141 -22.06 4.49 -5.45
CA TYR A 141 -22.77 4.58 -4.16
C TYR A 141 -23.65 3.36 -3.83
N MET A 142 -23.95 2.51 -4.83
CA MET A 142 -24.75 1.29 -4.67
C MET A 142 -23.89 0.05 -4.37
N LEU A 143 -22.57 0.18 -4.36
CA LEU A 143 -21.63 -0.92 -4.12
C LEU A 143 -21.62 -1.31 -2.65
N SER A 144 -21.49 -2.63 -2.38
CA SER A 144 -21.13 -3.16 -1.07
C SER A 144 -19.72 -2.71 -0.65
N GLY A 145 -19.33 -2.93 0.60
CA GLY A 145 -17.99 -2.60 1.09
C GLY A 145 -16.89 -3.28 0.28
N GLY A 146 -16.99 -4.58 0.06
CA GLY A 146 -16.03 -5.36 -0.73
C GLY A 146 -15.98 -4.95 -2.20
N GLU A 147 -17.16 -4.76 -2.87
CA GLU A 147 -17.22 -4.26 -4.25
C GLU A 147 -16.59 -2.88 -4.39
N ARG A 148 -16.79 -2.00 -3.39
CA ARG A 148 -16.18 -0.68 -3.33
C ARG A 148 -14.67 -0.79 -3.23
N ARG A 149 -14.16 -1.65 -2.36
CA ARG A 149 -12.73 -1.87 -2.17
C ARG A 149 -12.07 -2.39 -3.44
N ARG A 150 -12.71 -3.33 -4.15
CA ARG A 150 -12.25 -3.81 -5.46
C ARG A 150 -12.15 -2.65 -6.46
N LEU A 151 -13.14 -1.77 -6.52
CA LEU A 151 -13.09 -0.58 -7.40
C LEU A 151 -11.96 0.38 -7.02
N GLU A 152 -11.72 0.63 -5.74
CA GLU A 152 -10.62 1.49 -5.27
C GLU A 152 -9.26 0.93 -5.68
N ILE A 153 -9.05 -0.37 -5.48
CA ILE A 153 -7.83 -1.06 -5.90
C ILE A 153 -7.68 -0.99 -7.42
N THR A 154 -8.76 -1.27 -8.17
CA THR A 154 -8.76 -1.18 -9.64
C THR A 154 -8.30 0.20 -10.11
N ARG A 155 -8.78 1.27 -9.48
CA ARG A 155 -8.34 2.63 -9.81
C ARG A 155 -6.85 2.86 -9.52
N ALA A 156 -6.33 2.31 -8.45
CA ALA A 156 -4.89 2.40 -8.14
C ALA A 156 -4.03 1.63 -9.15
N LEU A 157 -4.58 0.59 -9.80
CA LEU A 157 -3.89 -0.21 -10.82
C LEU A 157 -3.92 0.42 -12.22
N VAL A 158 -4.69 1.49 -12.45
CA VAL A 158 -4.82 2.14 -13.77
C VAL A 158 -3.48 2.55 -14.36
N THR A 159 -2.56 3.04 -13.52
CA THR A 159 -1.22 3.48 -13.92
C THR A 159 -0.23 2.33 -14.14
N ASN A 160 -0.68 1.09 -14.05
CA ASN A 160 0.16 -0.11 -14.11
C ASN A 160 1.36 -0.05 -13.15
N PRO A 161 1.12 0.09 -11.84
CA PRO A 161 2.18 0.30 -10.87
C PRO A 161 3.07 -0.93 -10.71
N LEU A 162 4.32 -0.70 -10.31
CA LEU A 162 5.27 -1.75 -9.89
C LEU A 162 5.16 -2.00 -8.38
N PHE A 163 4.77 -0.95 -7.65
CA PHE A 163 4.51 -0.99 -6.21
C PHE A 163 3.16 -0.37 -5.89
N ILE A 164 2.48 -0.91 -4.89
CA ILE A 164 1.25 -0.32 -4.35
C ILE A 164 1.39 -0.12 -2.84
N LEU A 165 1.00 1.06 -2.39
CA LEU A 165 0.99 1.43 -0.98
C LEU A 165 -0.46 1.43 -0.50
N LEU A 166 -0.76 0.64 0.53
CA LEU A 166 -2.10 0.44 1.07
C LEU A 166 -2.16 0.99 2.50
N ASP A 167 -2.95 2.05 2.70
CA ASP A 167 -3.13 2.66 4.02
C ASP A 167 -4.33 2.03 4.72
N GLU A 168 -4.08 1.27 5.78
CA GLU A 168 -5.07 0.55 6.59
C GLU A 168 -6.12 -0.22 5.77
N PRO A 169 -5.70 -1.18 4.93
CA PRO A 169 -6.61 -1.89 4.02
C PRO A 169 -7.70 -2.71 4.71
N PHE A 170 -7.54 -3.07 5.97
CA PHE A 170 -8.47 -3.89 6.76
C PHE A 170 -9.30 -3.09 7.76
N SER A 171 -9.09 -1.77 7.83
CA SER A 171 -9.77 -0.92 8.79
C SER A 171 -11.25 -0.73 8.45
N GLY A 172 -12.12 -0.94 9.46
CA GLY A 172 -13.54 -0.64 9.34
C GLY A 172 -14.35 -1.53 8.40
N ILE A 173 -13.83 -2.70 8.03
CA ILE A 173 -14.52 -3.68 7.19
C ILE A 173 -14.82 -4.97 7.97
N ASP A 174 -15.83 -5.71 7.53
CA ASP A 174 -16.21 -6.97 8.15
C ASP A 174 -15.24 -8.12 7.81
N PRO A 175 -15.24 -9.23 8.57
CA PRO A 175 -14.28 -10.33 8.37
C PRO A 175 -14.32 -10.96 6.96
N ILE A 176 -15.48 -10.98 6.28
CA ILE A 176 -15.59 -11.51 4.92
C ILE A 176 -14.85 -10.57 3.96
N ALA A 177 -15.05 -9.26 4.12
CA ALA A 177 -14.36 -8.26 3.31
C ALA A 177 -12.85 -8.20 3.58
N VAL A 178 -12.40 -8.54 4.81
CA VAL A 178 -10.97 -8.72 5.12
C VAL A 178 -10.39 -9.88 4.30
N ALA A 179 -11.05 -11.05 4.31
CA ALA A 179 -10.60 -12.20 3.53
C ALA A 179 -10.52 -11.89 2.02
N ASP A 180 -11.53 -11.20 1.48
CA ASP A 180 -11.54 -10.71 0.10
C ASP A 180 -10.35 -9.78 -0.20
N ALA A 181 -10.06 -8.84 0.70
CA ALA A 181 -8.93 -7.92 0.55
C ALA A 181 -7.58 -8.66 0.60
N GLN A 182 -7.44 -9.65 1.49
CA GLN A 182 -6.25 -10.50 1.58
C GLN A 182 -6.04 -11.30 0.29
N GLU A 183 -7.11 -11.89 -0.28
CA GLU A 183 -7.04 -12.60 -1.57
C GLU A 183 -6.55 -11.68 -2.68
N ILE A 184 -7.13 -10.46 -2.80
CA ILE A 184 -6.71 -9.48 -3.81
C ILE A 184 -5.23 -9.10 -3.63
N ILE A 185 -4.78 -8.82 -2.40
CA ILE A 185 -3.38 -8.49 -2.12
C ILE A 185 -2.47 -9.64 -2.53
N GLY A 186 -2.87 -10.89 -2.26
CA GLY A 186 -2.17 -12.09 -2.69
C GLY A 186 -2.09 -12.21 -4.22
N GLU A 187 -3.19 -11.97 -4.95
CA GLU A 187 -3.22 -11.96 -6.41
C GLU A 187 -2.26 -10.90 -6.98
N LEU A 188 -2.26 -9.68 -6.41
CA LEU A 188 -1.37 -8.60 -6.85
C LEU A 188 0.11 -8.93 -6.61
N LYS A 189 0.44 -9.50 -5.45
CA LYS A 189 1.77 -10.02 -5.14
C LYS A 189 2.21 -11.06 -6.17
N ASN A 190 1.35 -12.04 -6.48
CA ASN A 190 1.64 -13.11 -7.44
C ASN A 190 1.85 -12.58 -8.87
N LYS A 191 1.27 -11.42 -9.21
CA LYS A 191 1.54 -10.67 -10.44
C LYS A 191 2.85 -9.89 -10.40
N GLY A 192 3.60 -9.97 -9.31
CA GLY A 192 4.90 -9.36 -9.14
C GLY A 192 4.87 -7.91 -8.65
N LEU A 193 3.75 -7.42 -8.10
CA LEU A 193 3.74 -6.10 -7.46
C LEU A 193 4.42 -6.17 -6.10
N GLY A 194 5.24 -5.16 -5.78
CA GLY A 194 5.69 -4.92 -4.41
C GLY A 194 4.60 -4.19 -3.63
N ILE A 195 4.32 -4.62 -2.42
CA ILE A 195 3.22 -4.06 -1.62
C ILE A 195 3.75 -3.61 -0.27
N LEU A 196 3.53 -2.33 0.06
CA LEU A 196 3.73 -1.81 1.40
C LEU A 196 2.37 -1.49 2.01
N LEU A 197 2.06 -2.04 3.16
CA LEU A 197 0.82 -1.72 3.85
C LEU A 197 1.04 -1.31 5.30
N THR A 198 0.15 -0.45 5.80
CA THR A 198 -0.01 -0.18 7.23
C THR A 198 -1.35 -0.71 7.68
N ASP A 199 -1.43 -1.28 8.88
CA ASP A 199 -2.71 -1.58 9.50
C ASP A 199 -2.55 -1.66 11.03
N HIS A 200 -3.66 -1.56 11.74
CA HIS A 200 -3.74 -1.83 13.17
C HIS A 200 -4.23 -3.26 13.48
N ASN A 201 -4.78 -3.96 12.48
CA ASN A 201 -5.17 -5.36 12.56
C ASN A 201 -3.95 -6.26 12.35
N VAL A 202 -3.22 -6.49 13.44
CA VAL A 202 -1.92 -7.18 13.41
C VAL A 202 -2.02 -8.59 12.84
N ARG A 203 -3.04 -9.35 13.28
CA ARG A 203 -3.22 -10.75 12.88
C ARG A 203 -3.41 -10.85 11.37
N GLU A 204 -4.38 -10.13 10.84
CA GLU A 204 -4.74 -10.11 9.43
C GLU A 204 -3.57 -9.66 8.56
N THR A 205 -2.78 -8.71 9.07
CA THR A 205 -1.58 -8.22 8.38
C THR A 205 -0.47 -9.26 8.35
N LEU A 206 -0.15 -9.85 9.50
CA LEU A 206 0.94 -10.85 9.59
C LEU A 206 0.62 -12.14 8.81
N GLU A 207 -0.65 -12.42 8.50
CA GLU A 207 -1.02 -13.57 7.67
C GLU A 207 -0.60 -13.44 6.21
N ILE A 208 -0.57 -12.22 5.69
CA ILE A 208 -0.29 -11.98 4.27
C ILE A 208 1.10 -11.40 3.99
N THR A 209 1.80 -10.88 5.03
CA THR A 209 3.11 -10.26 4.85
C THR A 209 4.23 -11.28 4.80
N ASN A 210 5.20 -11.03 3.91
CA ASN A 210 6.46 -11.77 3.86
C ASN A 210 7.45 -11.27 4.91
N HIS A 211 7.42 -9.96 5.14
CA HIS A 211 8.28 -9.25 6.08
C HIS A 211 7.49 -8.10 6.71
N SER A 212 7.74 -7.79 7.95
CA SER A 212 7.10 -6.65 8.60
C SER A 212 8.07 -5.91 9.51
N TYR A 213 7.84 -4.60 9.62
CA TYR A 213 8.53 -3.68 10.49
C TYR A 213 7.59 -3.26 11.60
N ILE A 214 7.98 -3.42 12.86
CA ILE A 214 7.24 -2.88 14.01
C ILE A 214 7.89 -1.57 14.44
N MET A 215 7.09 -0.50 14.37
CA MET A 215 7.51 0.85 14.69
C MET A 215 6.98 1.27 16.06
N ALA A 216 7.84 1.87 16.89
CA ALA A 216 7.47 2.45 18.17
C ALA A 216 8.31 3.70 18.45
N GLY A 217 7.69 4.75 19.00
CA GLY A 217 8.38 6.00 19.35
C GLY A 217 9.15 6.64 18.20
N GLY A 218 8.64 6.52 16.97
CA GLY A 218 9.28 7.09 15.78
C GLY A 218 10.37 6.24 15.14
N LYS A 219 10.70 5.06 15.68
CA LYS A 219 11.80 4.19 15.22
C LYS A 219 11.31 2.80 14.87
N ILE A 220 12.03 2.11 13.97
CA ILE A 220 11.85 0.67 13.81
C ILE A 220 12.42 -0.02 15.05
N LEU A 221 11.55 -0.74 15.76
CA LEU A 221 11.90 -1.48 16.97
C LEU A 221 12.46 -2.85 16.63
N ILE A 222 11.78 -3.55 15.70
CA ILE A 222 12.13 -4.89 15.22
C ILE A 222 11.58 -5.08 13.82
N GLU A 223 12.23 -5.92 13.04
CA GLU A 223 11.80 -6.36 11.72
C GLU A 223 11.98 -7.86 11.54
N GLY A 224 11.20 -8.47 10.68
CA GLY A 224 11.34 -9.90 10.38
C GLY A 224 10.09 -10.51 9.76
N THR A 225 10.14 -11.84 9.65
CA THR A 225 8.96 -12.63 9.27
C THR A 225 7.96 -12.69 10.42
N LYS A 226 6.76 -13.19 10.13
CA LYS A 226 5.71 -13.43 11.12
C LYS A 226 6.25 -14.20 12.35
N GLU A 227 7.00 -15.27 12.11
CA GLU A 227 7.55 -16.14 13.18
C GLU A 227 8.53 -15.38 14.07
N VAL A 228 9.39 -14.54 13.49
CA VAL A 228 10.34 -13.71 14.25
C VAL A 228 9.58 -12.73 15.14
N LEU A 229 8.62 -12.02 14.59
CA LEU A 229 7.88 -10.96 15.29
C LEU A 229 7.01 -11.51 16.44
N ILE A 230 6.33 -12.64 16.22
CA ILE A 230 5.45 -13.25 17.23
C ILE A 230 6.25 -13.75 18.46
N ASN A 231 7.49 -14.20 18.24
CA ASN A 231 8.32 -14.74 19.29
C ASN A 231 9.24 -13.70 19.95
N ASP A 232 9.30 -12.49 19.44
CA ASP A 232 10.15 -11.44 20.00
C ASP A 232 9.54 -10.85 21.28
N PRO A 233 10.29 -10.86 22.41
CA PRO A 233 9.80 -10.35 23.69
C PRO A 233 9.45 -8.87 23.66
N LYS A 234 10.22 -8.04 22.95
CA LYS A 234 9.97 -6.58 22.84
C LYS A 234 8.73 -6.28 22.00
N ALA A 235 8.54 -7.03 20.89
CA ALA A 235 7.34 -6.91 20.07
C ALA A 235 6.08 -7.26 20.90
N ARG A 236 6.15 -8.31 21.75
CA ARG A 236 5.07 -8.69 22.65
C ARG A 236 4.80 -7.64 23.71
N GLU A 237 5.83 -7.16 24.39
CA GLU A 237 5.71 -6.16 25.47
C GLU A 237 5.09 -4.85 24.95
N ILE A 238 5.55 -4.33 23.79
CA ILE A 238 5.23 -2.98 23.33
C ILE A 238 3.97 -2.94 22.46
N TYR A 239 3.68 -4.01 21.69
CA TYR A 239 2.65 -3.94 20.67
C TYR A 239 1.70 -5.14 20.60
N LEU A 240 2.22 -6.37 20.55
CA LEU A 240 1.39 -7.56 20.37
C LEU A 240 0.58 -7.93 21.61
N GLY A 241 1.16 -7.70 22.80
CA GLY A 241 0.63 -8.18 24.06
C GLY A 241 1.06 -9.63 24.40
N GLU A 242 1.21 -9.95 25.68
CA GLU A 242 1.69 -11.26 26.13
C GLU A 242 0.77 -12.42 25.72
N LYS A 243 -0.55 -12.17 25.62
CA LYS A 243 -1.57 -13.17 25.25
C LYS A 243 -1.80 -13.30 23.75
N PHE A 244 -1.05 -12.56 22.92
CA PHE A 244 -1.21 -12.62 21.45
C PHE A 244 -0.93 -14.04 20.94
N ARG A 245 -1.90 -14.59 20.20
CA ARG A 245 -1.82 -15.87 19.46
C ARG A 245 -2.40 -15.67 18.07
N MET A 246 -1.79 -16.34 17.09
CA MET A 246 -2.29 -16.39 15.70
C MET A 246 -3.37 -17.44 15.59
#